data_eb349e2833df5c1dc4dee6ad1c5e858e
#
_entry.id   eb349e2833df5c1dc4dee6ad1c5e858e
#
_cell.length_a   1.000
_cell.length_b   1.000
_cell.length_c   1.000
_cell.angle_alpha   90.00
_cell.angle_beta   90.00
_cell.angle_gamma   90.00
#
_symmetry.space_group_name_H-M   'P 1'
#
loop_
_entity.id
_entity.type
_entity.pdbx_description
1 polymer ?
#
loop_
_entity_poly.entity_id
_entity_poly.type
_entity_poly.pdbx_seq_one_letter_code
_entity_poly.pdbx_strand_id
1 'polypeptide(L)'
;MSFSTYKQEMSVGDTVVVYLSVNNVYSIVIKAGEVFQTKYGALKHDDLIGREFGKKVQCSRGWVYVLHPTPELWTLTLPHRTQILYTPDISLITLYLELGPGSKVCEAGTGSGSLSHAILRTIYPDGHLYTFDFHAQRVEVAKQEFVQHGFEQMVTAQSRDVVSDGFGMEGIVDAVFLDLPLPWEVVPSAAKVMKLNGKEFFINRWLFVIKKKHVVCSFSQLQHWV
;
A
#
# COMPACT_ATOMS: atom_id res chain seq x y z
N MET A 1 13.98 6.98 0.47
CA MET A 1 13.56 7.08 -0.95
C MET A 1 12.06 7.14 -1.01
N SER A 2 11.49 7.91 -1.92
CA SER A 2 10.04 7.99 -2.10
C SER A 2 9.56 7.01 -3.18
N PHE A 3 8.46 6.31 -2.93
CA PHE A 3 7.77 5.50 -3.94
C PHE A 3 7.03 6.36 -4.98
N SER A 4 6.85 7.66 -4.67
CA SER A 4 6.17 8.62 -5.53
C SER A 4 7.11 9.38 -6.47
N THR A 5 8.40 9.47 -6.15
CA THR A 5 9.39 10.21 -6.94
C THR A 5 10.48 9.30 -7.46
N TYR A 6 10.75 9.38 -8.76
CA TYR A 6 11.85 8.65 -9.39
C TYR A 6 13.21 9.20 -8.98
N LYS A 7 14.16 8.30 -8.72
CA LYS A 7 15.54 8.58 -8.46
C LYS A 7 16.41 7.71 -9.35
N GLN A 8 17.39 8.30 -10.02
CA GLN A 8 18.22 7.57 -10.97
C GLN A 8 19.23 6.64 -10.29
N GLU A 9 19.93 7.14 -9.26
CA GLU A 9 20.99 6.41 -8.56
C GLU A 9 20.60 6.02 -7.14
N MET A 10 21.08 4.86 -6.70
CA MET A 10 20.87 4.33 -5.36
C MET A 10 21.80 4.97 -4.33
N SER A 11 21.31 5.22 -3.12
CA SER A 11 22.08 5.77 -2.00
C SER A 11 21.79 5.00 -0.70
N VAL A 12 22.64 5.19 0.29
CA VAL A 12 22.41 4.68 1.65
C VAL A 12 21.06 5.19 2.18
N GLY A 13 20.27 4.29 2.81
CA GLY A 13 18.93 4.56 3.32
C GLY A 13 17.82 4.35 2.29
N ASP A 14 18.11 4.14 1.01
CA ASP A 14 17.11 3.86 0.02
C ASP A 14 16.52 2.45 0.20
N THR A 15 15.21 2.34 0.10
CA THR A 15 14.53 1.05 -0.10
C THR A 15 14.67 0.65 -1.56
N VAL A 16 15.12 -0.57 -1.83
CA VAL A 16 15.30 -1.11 -3.18
C VAL A 16 14.68 -2.51 -3.28
N VAL A 17 14.31 -2.90 -4.48
CA VAL A 17 13.76 -4.23 -4.75
C VAL A 17 14.81 -5.08 -5.46
N VAL A 18 15.29 -6.12 -4.79
CA VAL A 18 16.21 -7.10 -5.35
C VAL A 18 15.40 -8.17 -6.07
N TYR A 19 15.50 -8.19 -7.39
CA TYR A 19 14.74 -9.09 -8.26
C TYR A 19 15.65 -10.20 -8.79
N LEU A 20 15.33 -11.43 -8.43
CA LEU A 20 16.03 -12.63 -8.89
C LEU A 20 15.21 -13.40 -9.95
N SER A 21 13.89 -13.47 -9.75
CA SER A 21 12.92 -14.08 -10.66
C SER A 21 11.51 -13.67 -10.21
N VAL A 22 10.47 -14.00 -10.98
CA VAL A 22 9.06 -13.68 -10.67
C VAL A 22 8.67 -14.08 -9.24
N ASN A 23 9.13 -15.25 -8.77
CA ASN A 23 8.78 -15.77 -7.43
C ASN A 23 9.85 -15.47 -6.36
N ASN A 24 10.89 -14.70 -6.68
CA ASN A 24 11.99 -14.41 -5.77
C ASN A 24 12.33 -12.92 -5.85
N VAL A 25 11.58 -12.14 -5.10
CA VAL A 25 11.69 -10.68 -5.00
C VAL A 25 11.82 -10.32 -3.54
N TYR A 26 12.74 -9.42 -3.21
CA TYR A 26 13.03 -9.03 -1.83
C TYR A 26 13.15 -7.51 -1.75
N SER A 27 12.57 -6.91 -0.72
CA SER A 27 12.80 -5.50 -0.39
C SER A 27 13.90 -5.41 0.66
N ILE A 28 14.89 -4.56 0.42
CA ILE A 28 15.96 -4.28 1.38
C ILE A 28 16.18 -2.78 1.47
N VAL A 29 16.69 -2.33 2.62
CA VAL A 29 17.19 -0.96 2.82
C VAL A 29 18.70 -0.97 2.67
N ILE A 30 19.25 -0.09 1.82
CA ILE A 30 20.69 -0.02 1.62
C ILE A 30 21.36 0.54 2.87
N LYS A 31 22.32 -0.20 3.43
CA LYS A 31 23.13 0.19 4.57
C LYS A 31 24.59 -0.09 4.26
N ALA A 32 25.46 0.90 4.43
CA ALA A 32 26.89 0.76 4.17
C ALA A 32 27.49 -0.41 4.98
N GLY A 33 28.32 -1.24 4.34
CA GLY A 33 29.00 -2.38 4.93
C GLY A 33 28.14 -3.63 5.13
N GLU A 34 26.82 -3.58 4.89
CA GLU A 34 25.95 -4.77 4.99
C GLU A 34 26.01 -5.65 3.74
N VAL A 35 25.57 -6.90 3.91
CA VAL A 35 25.54 -7.91 2.85
C VAL A 35 24.21 -8.63 2.88
N PHE A 36 23.51 -8.64 1.74
CA PHE A 36 22.29 -9.41 1.56
C PHE A 36 22.59 -10.76 0.88
N GLN A 37 22.16 -11.86 1.50
CA GLN A 37 22.39 -13.22 0.96
C GLN A 37 21.30 -13.60 -0.04
N THR A 38 21.70 -13.96 -1.25
CA THR A 38 20.82 -14.43 -2.31
C THR A 38 21.18 -15.85 -2.75
N LYS A 39 20.30 -16.49 -3.55
CA LYS A 39 20.64 -17.77 -4.19
C LYS A 39 21.85 -17.67 -5.15
N TYR A 40 22.17 -16.46 -5.62
CA TYR A 40 23.36 -16.17 -6.44
C TYR A 40 24.56 -15.69 -5.61
N GLY A 41 24.50 -15.91 -4.29
CA GLY A 41 25.54 -15.54 -3.34
C GLY A 41 25.35 -14.17 -2.73
N ALA A 42 26.41 -13.64 -2.15
CA ALA A 42 26.41 -12.37 -1.41
C ALA A 42 26.26 -11.17 -2.36
N LEU A 43 25.28 -10.32 -2.10
CA LEU A 43 25.12 -8.98 -2.67
C LEU A 43 25.60 -7.98 -1.61
N LYS A 44 26.68 -7.29 -1.88
CA LYS A 44 27.17 -6.25 -0.98
C LYS A 44 26.39 -4.97 -1.19
N HIS A 45 25.90 -4.33 -0.11
CA HIS A 45 25.18 -3.07 -0.19
C HIS A 45 26.05 -1.94 -0.74
N ASP A 46 27.35 -1.98 -0.47
CA ASP A 46 28.31 -0.99 -0.99
C ASP A 46 28.39 -1.01 -2.53
N ASP A 47 28.17 -2.17 -3.15
CA ASP A 47 28.15 -2.29 -4.61
C ASP A 47 26.91 -1.69 -5.25
N LEU A 48 25.88 -1.30 -4.46
CA LEU A 48 24.66 -0.63 -4.91
C LEU A 48 24.79 0.88 -4.93
N ILE A 49 25.61 1.45 -4.03
CA ILE A 49 25.71 2.90 -3.82
C ILE A 49 26.28 3.59 -5.07
N GLY A 50 25.57 4.61 -5.57
CA GLY A 50 25.91 5.34 -6.79
C GLY A 50 25.62 4.60 -8.09
N ARG A 51 25.03 3.40 -8.05
CA ARG A 51 24.55 2.71 -9.26
C ARG A 51 23.14 3.09 -9.62
N GLU A 52 22.86 3.05 -10.91
CA GLU A 52 21.50 3.26 -11.43
C GLU A 52 20.57 2.08 -11.10
N PHE A 53 19.33 2.40 -10.83
CA PHE A 53 18.26 1.41 -10.74
C PHE A 53 18.04 0.67 -12.08
N GLY A 54 17.51 -0.55 -12.03
CA GLY A 54 17.20 -1.36 -13.21
C GLY A 54 18.41 -2.05 -13.83
N LYS A 55 19.61 -1.88 -13.29
CA LYS A 55 20.83 -2.51 -13.79
C LYS A 55 21.12 -3.84 -13.08
N LYS A 56 21.92 -4.67 -13.77
CA LYS A 56 22.48 -5.89 -13.18
C LYS A 56 23.56 -5.52 -12.16
N VAL A 57 23.49 -6.14 -10.99
CA VAL A 57 24.50 -6.01 -9.95
C VAL A 57 25.11 -7.38 -9.68
N GLN A 58 26.43 -7.44 -9.62
CA GLN A 58 27.17 -8.66 -9.42
C GLN A 58 27.04 -9.14 -7.97
N CYS A 59 26.71 -10.41 -7.79
CA CYS A 59 26.82 -11.13 -6.54
C CYS A 59 28.05 -12.06 -6.58
N SER A 60 28.38 -12.72 -5.48
CA SER A 60 29.58 -13.57 -5.41
C SER A 60 29.55 -14.79 -6.38
N ARG A 61 28.37 -15.24 -6.81
CA ARG A 61 28.20 -16.42 -7.70
C ARG A 61 27.30 -16.17 -8.90
N GLY A 62 26.85 -14.95 -9.12
CA GLY A 62 25.93 -14.57 -10.20
C GLY A 62 25.56 -13.12 -10.13
N TRP A 63 24.40 -12.77 -10.63
CA TRP A 63 23.92 -11.37 -10.67
C TRP A 63 22.44 -11.30 -10.39
N VAL A 64 21.97 -10.11 -9.97
CA VAL A 64 20.57 -9.78 -9.73
C VAL A 64 20.22 -8.45 -10.42
N TYR A 65 18.96 -8.19 -10.61
CA TYR A 65 18.51 -6.82 -10.90
C TYR A 65 18.15 -6.11 -9.59
N VAL A 66 18.46 -4.82 -9.52
CA VAL A 66 18.03 -3.98 -8.40
C VAL A 66 17.12 -2.89 -8.96
N LEU A 67 15.86 -2.96 -8.58
CA LEU A 67 14.78 -2.17 -9.15
C LEU A 67 14.36 -1.06 -8.19
N HIS A 68 13.86 0.04 -8.78
CA HIS A 68 13.14 1.07 -8.03
C HIS A 68 11.89 0.46 -7.39
N PRO A 69 11.59 0.70 -6.12
CA PRO A 69 10.41 0.18 -5.47
C PRO A 69 9.16 0.82 -6.06
N THR A 70 8.17 -0.01 -6.34
CA THR A 70 6.79 0.42 -6.64
C THR A 70 5.85 -0.27 -5.67
N PRO A 71 4.63 0.25 -5.43
CA PRO A 71 3.65 -0.42 -4.58
C PRO A 71 3.41 -1.88 -4.97
N GLU A 72 3.39 -2.19 -6.28
CA GLU A 72 3.20 -3.56 -6.78
C GLU A 72 4.37 -4.47 -6.41
N LEU A 73 5.60 -4.03 -6.68
CA LEU A 73 6.81 -4.81 -6.36
C LEU A 73 6.98 -4.96 -4.85
N TRP A 74 6.68 -3.90 -4.09
CA TRP A 74 6.75 -3.93 -2.64
C TRP A 74 5.71 -4.91 -2.04
N THR A 75 4.49 -4.91 -2.55
CA THR A 75 3.45 -5.86 -2.16
C THR A 75 3.91 -7.31 -2.29
N LEU A 76 4.68 -7.65 -3.34
CA LEU A 76 5.25 -8.99 -3.51
C LEU A 76 6.33 -9.35 -2.48
N THR A 77 6.89 -8.36 -1.79
CA THR A 77 7.95 -8.56 -0.78
C THR A 77 7.43 -8.55 0.65
N LEU A 78 6.15 -8.23 0.85
CA LEU A 78 5.57 -8.12 2.19
C LEU A 78 5.56 -9.45 2.91
N PRO A 79 5.95 -9.49 4.19
CA PRO A 79 5.71 -10.65 5.02
C PRO A 79 4.19 -10.80 5.24
N HIS A 80 3.70 -12.04 5.25
CA HIS A 80 2.29 -12.36 5.50
C HIS A 80 1.90 -12.09 6.96
N ARG A 81 1.76 -10.82 7.32
CA ARG A 81 1.29 -10.38 8.65
C ARG A 81 -0.23 -10.44 8.76
N THR A 82 -0.92 -10.25 7.61
CA THR A 82 -2.37 -10.29 7.44
C THR A 82 -2.70 -10.93 6.09
N GLN A 83 -3.98 -11.11 5.77
CA GLN A 83 -4.40 -11.32 4.39
C GLN A 83 -3.98 -10.09 3.57
N ILE A 84 -3.24 -10.29 2.49
CA ILE A 84 -2.72 -9.22 1.64
C ILE A 84 -3.62 -9.08 0.42
N LEU A 85 -3.99 -7.85 0.06
CA LEU A 85 -4.56 -7.52 -1.24
C LEU A 85 -3.45 -7.43 -2.28
N TYR A 86 -3.64 -8.11 -3.39
CA TYR A 86 -2.68 -8.13 -4.50
C TYR A 86 -3.12 -7.20 -5.64
N THR A 87 -2.21 -6.96 -6.58
CA THR A 87 -2.39 -6.00 -7.67
C THR A 87 -3.72 -6.11 -8.44
N PRO A 88 -4.28 -7.29 -8.76
CA PRO A 88 -5.57 -7.36 -9.44
C PRO A 88 -6.71 -6.75 -8.62
N ASP A 89 -6.80 -7.08 -7.32
CA ASP A 89 -7.83 -6.55 -6.42
C ASP A 89 -7.65 -5.05 -6.21
N ILE A 90 -6.39 -4.62 -5.97
CA ILE A 90 -6.03 -3.21 -5.78
C ILE A 90 -6.41 -2.38 -7.01
N SER A 91 -6.18 -2.90 -8.22
CA SER A 91 -6.53 -2.22 -9.46
C SER A 91 -8.04 -2.01 -9.60
N LEU A 92 -8.84 -3.02 -9.24
CA LEU A 92 -10.29 -2.90 -9.23
C LEU A 92 -10.77 -1.90 -8.17
N ILE A 93 -10.20 -1.94 -6.96
CA ILE A 93 -10.53 -1.01 -5.87
C ILE A 93 -10.28 0.43 -6.32
N THR A 94 -9.08 0.74 -6.83
CA THR A 94 -8.72 2.09 -7.27
C THR A 94 -9.60 2.57 -8.42
N LEU A 95 -9.96 1.67 -9.35
CA LEU A 95 -10.86 1.96 -10.47
C LEU A 95 -12.29 2.27 -9.98
N TYR A 96 -12.87 1.42 -9.12
CA TYR A 96 -14.24 1.60 -8.65
C TYR A 96 -14.39 2.80 -7.70
N LEU A 97 -13.37 3.11 -6.92
CA LEU A 97 -13.32 4.33 -6.10
C LEU A 97 -13.06 5.58 -6.94
N GLU A 98 -12.73 5.42 -8.24
CA GLU A 98 -12.39 6.52 -9.16
C GLU A 98 -11.30 7.44 -8.58
N LEU A 99 -10.27 6.84 -7.97
CA LEU A 99 -9.18 7.59 -7.35
C LEU A 99 -8.31 8.28 -8.39
N GLY A 100 -7.88 9.49 -8.06
CA GLY A 100 -6.95 10.27 -8.87
C GLY A 100 -6.16 11.25 -8.03
N PRO A 101 -5.23 12.00 -8.65
CA PRO A 101 -4.44 13.02 -7.96
C PRO A 101 -5.33 13.99 -7.16
N GLY A 102 -4.94 14.26 -5.91
CA GLY A 102 -5.70 15.15 -5.02
C GLY A 102 -6.86 14.51 -4.27
N SER A 103 -7.24 13.24 -4.56
CA SER A 103 -8.30 12.55 -3.83
C SER A 103 -7.97 12.42 -2.34
N LYS A 104 -8.97 12.61 -1.48
CA LYS A 104 -8.89 12.29 -0.05
C LYS A 104 -9.60 10.98 0.21
N VAL A 105 -8.90 10.04 0.81
CA VAL A 105 -9.38 8.66 0.98
C VAL A 105 -9.35 8.28 2.45
N CYS A 106 -10.37 7.53 2.88
CA CYS A 106 -10.41 6.90 4.19
C CYS A 106 -10.32 5.38 4.00
N GLU A 107 -9.41 4.74 4.71
CA GLU A 107 -9.19 3.30 4.70
C GLU A 107 -9.40 2.76 6.12
N ALA A 108 -10.24 1.74 6.28
CA ALA A 108 -10.36 1.01 7.52
C ALA A 108 -9.91 -0.44 7.32
N GLY A 109 -8.87 -0.81 8.04
CA GLY A 109 -8.09 -2.03 7.85
C GLY A 109 -6.76 -1.73 7.15
N THR A 110 -5.84 -1.01 7.82
CA THR A 110 -4.49 -0.72 7.29
C THR A 110 -3.72 -2.01 6.95
N GLY A 111 -3.87 -3.03 7.79
CA GLY A 111 -3.30 -4.35 7.59
C GLY A 111 -1.80 -4.33 7.34
N SER A 112 -1.37 -4.85 6.21
CA SER A 112 0.03 -4.86 5.76
C SER A 112 0.44 -3.58 5.01
N GLY A 113 -0.48 -2.65 4.77
CA GLY A 113 -0.22 -1.41 4.04
C GLY A 113 -0.11 -1.56 2.51
N SER A 114 -0.39 -2.73 1.97
CA SER A 114 -0.31 -2.98 0.52
C SER A 114 -1.21 -2.03 -0.28
N LEU A 115 -2.50 -2.00 0.05
CA LEU A 115 -3.46 -1.10 -0.58
C LEU A 115 -3.13 0.36 -0.26
N SER A 116 -2.78 0.67 0.99
CA SER A 116 -2.42 2.04 1.41
C SER A 116 -1.34 2.65 0.51
N HIS A 117 -0.27 1.91 0.18
CA HIS A 117 0.80 2.39 -0.71
C HIS A 117 0.31 2.61 -2.15
N ALA A 118 -0.55 1.75 -2.66
CA ALA A 118 -1.13 1.91 -4.00
C ALA A 118 -2.08 3.11 -4.06
N ILE A 119 -2.91 3.32 -3.03
CA ILE A 119 -3.75 4.51 -2.88
C ILE A 119 -2.86 5.76 -2.87
N LEU A 120 -1.85 5.81 -1.99
CA LEU A 120 -0.95 6.97 -1.86
C LEU A 120 -0.29 7.36 -3.17
N ARG A 121 0.20 6.37 -3.96
CA ARG A 121 0.72 6.65 -5.29
C ARG A 121 -0.34 7.20 -6.24
N THR A 122 -1.56 6.67 -6.18
CA THR A 122 -2.65 7.06 -7.09
C THR A 122 -3.14 8.48 -6.80
N ILE A 123 -3.17 8.88 -5.53
CA ILE A 123 -3.66 10.22 -5.12
C ILE A 123 -2.57 11.29 -5.08
N TYR A 124 -1.30 10.92 -5.34
CA TYR A 124 -0.15 11.85 -5.39
C TYR A 124 -0.37 12.93 -6.48
N PRO A 125 0.09 14.21 -6.31
CA PRO A 125 0.85 14.71 -5.16
C PRO A 125 -0.01 15.30 -4.02
N ASP A 126 -1.24 15.77 -4.29
CA ASP A 126 -2.01 16.65 -3.41
C ASP A 126 -3.10 15.89 -2.61
N GLY A 127 -3.17 14.57 -2.75
CA GLY A 127 -4.14 13.74 -2.05
C GLY A 127 -3.74 13.45 -0.61
N HIS A 128 -4.69 12.89 0.17
CA HIS A 128 -4.44 12.47 1.54
C HIS A 128 -5.16 11.18 1.90
N LEU A 129 -4.44 10.25 2.53
CA LEU A 129 -4.97 8.99 3.05
C LEU A 129 -5.13 9.06 4.57
N TYR A 130 -6.34 8.84 5.05
CA TYR A 130 -6.64 8.56 6.46
C TYR A 130 -6.82 7.06 6.61
N THR A 131 -5.90 6.37 7.29
CA THR A 131 -5.96 4.92 7.45
C THR A 131 -6.07 4.52 8.91
N PHE A 132 -6.94 3.56 9.19
CA PHE A 132 -7.29 3.12 10.53
C PHE A 132 -7.14 1.62 10.68
N ASP A 133 -6.57 1.18 11.79
CA ASP A 133 -6.53 -0.23 12.18
C ASP A 133 -6.81 -0.35 13.67
N PHE A 134 -7.50 -1.40 14.05
CA PHE A 134 -7.77 -1.71 15.46
C PHE A 134 -6.49 -2.04 16.24
N HIS A 135 -5.50 -2.64 15.56
CA HIS A 135 -4.25 -3.07 16.19
C HIS A 135 -3.19 -1.97 16.17
N ALA A 136 -2.92 -1.35 17.32
CA ALA A 136 -1.94 -0.27 17.47
C ALA A 136 -0.53 -0.64 16.93
N GLN A 137 -0.09 -1.90 17.13
CA GLN A 137 1.21 -2.35 16.65
C GLN A 137 1.30 -2.35 15.11
N ARG A 138 0.24 -2.72 14.40
CA ARG A 138 0.20 -2.66 12.92
C ARG A 138 0.30 -1.21 12.43
N VAL A 139 -0.44 -0.32 13.08
CA VAL A 139 -0.41 1.12 12.76
C VAL A 139 0.99 1.70 12.94
N GLU A 140 1.68 1.33 14.02
CA GLU A 140 3.04 1.84 14.27
C GLU A 140 4.04 1.35 13.21
N VAL A 141 3.95 0.08 12.82
CA VAL A 141 4.78 -0.45 11.73
C VAL A 141 4.47 0.26 10.41
N ALA A 142 3.18 0.45 10.08
CA ALA A 142 2.77 1.14 8.86
C ALA A 142 3.26 2.60 8.83
N LYS A 143 3.19 3.33 9.94
CA LYS A 143 3.75 4.70 10.04
C LYS A 143 5.22 4.75 9.70
N GLN A 144 6.01 3.82 10.25
CA GLN A 144 7.45 3.75 9.96
C GLN A 144 7.70 3.46 8.47
N GLU A 145 6.93 2.54 7.88
CA GLU A 145 7.02 2.23 6.45
C GLU A 145 6.63 3.45 5.59
N PHE A 146 5.57 4.19 5.94
CA PHE A 146 5.17 5.40 5.20
C PHE A 146 6.24 6.49 5.24
N VAL A 147 6.85 6.73 6.40
CA VAL A 147 7.98 7.67 6.54
C VAL A 147 9.15 7.22 5.67
N GLN A 148 9.56 5.95 5.77
CA GLN A 148 10.67 5.39 5.02
C GLN A 148 10.44 5.45 3.50
N HIS A 149 9.18 5.33 3.06
CA HIS A 149 8.79 5.36 1.65
C HIS A 149 8.43 6.75 1.14
N GLY A 150 8.55 7.80 1.98
CA GLY A 150 8.37 9.20 1.59
C GLY A 150 6.92 9.64 1.43
N PHE A 151 5.99 9.00 2.16
CA PHE A 151 4.57 9.35 2.17
C PHE A 151 4.13 10.07 3.45
N GLU A 152 5.05 10.43 4.34
CA GLU A 152 4.76 11.02 5.67
C GLU A 152 3.75 12.17 5.62
N GLN A 153 3.87 13.06 4.64
CA GLN A 153 2.99 14.24 4.51
C GLN A 153 1.61 13.93 3.92
N MET A 154 1.44 12.76 3.35
CA MET A 154 0.23 12.36 2.61
C MET A 154 -0.63 11.36 3.35
N VAL A 155 -0.24 10.93 4.55
CA VAL A 155 -0.96 9.89 5.28
C VAL A 155 -1.12 10.24 6.75
N THR A 156 -2.30 9.95 7.28
CA THR A 156 -2.60 9.96 8.72
C THR A 156 -3.04 8.56 9.11
N ALA A 157 -2.15 7.82 9.77
CA ALA A 157 -2.45 6.48 10.27
C ALA A 157 -2.76 6.52 11.77
N GLN A 158 -3.89 5.93 12.18
CA GLN A 158 -4.36 5.94 13.56
C GLN A 158 -4.85 4.57 14.01
N SER A 159 -4.52 4.20 15.25
CA SER A 159 -5.16 3.07 15.92
C SER A 159 -6.54 3.50 16.40
N ARG A 160 -7.60 2.86 15.86
CA ARG A 160 -8.98 3.21 16.16
C ARG A 160 -9.93 2.06 15.80
N ASP A 161 -10.88 1.82 16.67
CA ASP A 161 -12.02 0.98 16.36
C ASP A 161 -13.10 1.82 15.65
N VAL A 162 -13.12 1.76 14.33
CA VAL A 162 -14.09 2.53 13.54
C VAL A 162 -15.52 2.01 13.62
N VAL A 163 -15.71 0.78 14.15
CA VAL A 163 -17.05 0.22 14.39
C VAL A 163 -17.71 0.94 15.55
N SER A 164 -17.01 1.06 16.70
CA SER A 164 -17.54 1.72 17.90
C SER A 164 -17.41 3.24 17.86
N ASP A 165 -16.28 3.77 17.39
CA ASP A 165 -15.90 5.18 17.50
C ASP A 165 -16.11 6.01 16.23
N GLY A 166 -16.49 5.34 15.12
CA GLY A 166 -16.55 5.95 13.81
C GLY A 166 -15.19 6.52 13.36
N PHE A 167 -15.19 7.37 12.35
CA PHE A 167 -13.94 7.93 11.79
C PHE A 167 -13.46 9.21 12.47
N GLY A 168 -14.29 9.85 13.31
CA GLY A 168 -13.95 11.10 14.01
C GLY A 168 -13.80 12.32 13.11
N MET A 169 -14.35 12.28 11.88
CA MET A 169 -14.32 13.34 10.89
C MET A 169 -15.60 13.30 10.05
N GLU A 170 -15.97 14.40 9.40
CA GLU A 170 -17.20 14.48 8.62
C GLU A 170 -17.00 15.24 7.31
N GLY A 171 -17.57 14.72 6.21
CA GLY A 171 -17.69 15.41 4.93
C GLY A 171 -16.39 15.78 4.22
N ILE A 172 -15.28 15.11 4.51
CA ILE A 172 -13.95 15.52 4.01
C ILE A 172 -13.34 14.60 2.97
N VAL A 173 -13.78 13.34 2.87
CA VAL A 173 -13.15 12.36 1.95
C VAL A 173 -13.98 12.16 0.69
N ASP A 174 -13.29 11.84 -0.38
CA ASP A 174 -13.87 11.53 -1.70
C ASP A 174 -14.24 10.05 -1.81
N ALA A 175 -13.53 9.19 -1.08
CA ALA A 175 -13.74 7.76 -1.09
C ALA A 175 -13.47 7.13 0.27
N VAL A 176 -14.17 6.01 0.55
CA VAL A 176 -13.95 5.16 1.72
C VAL A 176 -13.74 3.73 1.28
N PHE A 177 -12.73 3.06 1.85
CA PHE A 177 -12.47 1.65 1.68
C PHE A 177 -12.56 0.93 3.03
N LEU A 178 -13.30 -0.16 3.08
CA LEU A 178 -13.52 -0.96 4.29
C LEU A 178 -13.07 -2.41 4.07
N ASP A 179 -12.02 -2.81 4.77
CA ASP A 179 -11.55 -4.21 4.86
C ASP A 179 -11.65 -4.67 6.32
N LEU A 180 -12.86 -4.95 6.73
CA LEU A 180 -13.23 -5.27 8.10
C LEU A 180 -14.09 -6.55 8.13
N PRO A 181 -14.13 -7.28 9.27
CA PRO A 181 -14.98 -8.47 9.40
C PRO A 181 -16.48 -8.18 9.25
N LEU A 182 -16.94 -7.00 9.69
CA LEU A 182 -18.34 -6.57 9.69
C LEU A 182 -18.48 -5.17 9.06
N PRO A 183 -18.14 -4.99 7.76
CA PRO A 183 -18.05 -3.67 7.16
C PRO A 183 -19.40 -2.95 7.09
N TRP A 184 -20.53 -3.66 7.05
CA TRP A 184 -21.88 -3.07 7.04
C TRP A 184 -22.21 -2.28 8.32
N GLU A 185 -21.60 -2.60 9.46
CA GLU A 185 -21.78 -1.84 10.70
C GLU A 185 -21.14 -0.45 10.62
N VAL A 186 -20.15 -0.28 9.75
CA VAL A 186 -19.40 0.97 9.56
C VAL A 186 -20.01 1.87 8.47
N VAL A 187 -20.87 1.34 7.60
CA VAL A 187 -21.51 2.09 6.50
C VAL A 187 -22.15 3.41 6.96
N PRO A 188 -22.89 3.49 8.08
CA PRO A 188 -23.46 4.76 8.52
C PRO A 188 -22.40 5.82 8.89
N SER A 189 -21.27 5.41 9.49
CA SER A 189 -20.17 6.32 9.81
C SER A 189 -19.33 6.67 8.59
N ALA A 190 -19.15 5.74 7.65
CA ALA A 190 -18.53 5.99 6.37
C ALA A 190 -19.31 7.01 5.54
N ALA A 191 -20.64 6.93 5.54
CA ALA A 191 -21.49 7.92 4.88
C ALA A 191 -21.35 9.34 5.47
N LYS A 192 -21.05 9.48 6.77
CA LYS A 192 -20.82 10.79 7.42
C LYS A 192 -19.48 11.39 7.02
N VAL A 193 -18.41 10.58 6.92
CA VAL A 193 -17.08 11.06 6.59
C VAL A 193 -16.94 11.45 5.12
N MET A 194 -17.76 10.87 4.24
CA MET A 194 -17.74 11.17 2.80
C MET A 194 -18.36 12.52 2.45
N LYS A 195 -17.78 13.19 1.46
CA LYS A 195 -18.40 14.30 0.73
C LYS A 195 -19.71 13.84 0.06
N LEU A 196 -20.56 14.79 -0.37
CA LEU A 196 -21.85 14.48 -1.00
C LEU A 196 -21.78 13.55 -2.21
N ASN A 197 -20.68 13.55 -2.96
CA ASN A 197 -20.44 12.72 -4.14
C ASN A 197 -19.40 11.63 -3.90
N GLY A 198 -19.03 11.36 -2.65
CA GLY A 198 -18.05 10.35 -2.27
C GLY A 198 -18.50 8.93 -2.61
N LYS A 199 -17.52 8.02 -2.72
CA LYS A 199 -17.70 6.61 -3.03
C LYS A 199 -17.19 5.73 -1.92
N GLU A 200 -17.92 4.68 -1.63
CA GLU A 200 -17.54 3.68 -0.64
C GLU A 200 -17.36 2.33 -1.32
N PHE A 201 -16.32 1.63 -0.91
CA PHE A 201 -16.00 0.29 -1.37
C PHE A 201 -15.63 -0.56 -0.16
N PHE A 202 -16.25 -1.72 -0.02
CA PHE A 202 -15.84 -2.66 1.01
C PHE A 202 -15.68 -4.08 0.47
N ILE A 203 -14.72 -4.79 1.04
CA ILE A 203 -14.49 -6.22 0.82
C ILE A 203 -15.00 -6.98 2.05
N ASN A 204 -15.92 -7.88 1.79
CA ASN A 204 -16.21 -9.01 2.64
C ASN A 204 -16.22 -10.23 1.71
N ARG A 205 -16.56 -11.42 2.16
CA ARG A 205 -16.80 -12.61 1.30
C ARG A 205 -17.48 -12.30 -0.04
N TRP A 206 -18.02 -11.07 -0.20
CA TRP A 206 -18.70 -10.48 -1.35
C TRP A 206 -18.20 -9.05 -1.56
N LEU A 207 -17.98 -8.67 -2.80
CA LEU A 207 -17.53 -7.33 -3.19
C LEU A 207 -18.73 -6.39 -3.32
N PHE A 208 -18.73 -5.26 -2.60
CA PHE A 208 -19.78 -4.25 -2.68
C PHE A 208 -19.21 -2.86 -2.95
N VAL A 209 -19.83 -2.13 -3.87
CA VAL A 209 -19.55 -0.71 -4.14
C VAL A 209 -20.81 0.10 -3.84
N ILE A 210 -20.70 1.09 -2.98
CA ILE A 210 -21.80 1.99 -2.62
C ILE A 210 -21.45 3.42 -3.07
N LYS A 211 -22.36 4.06 -3.82
CA LYS A 211 -22.35 5.50 -4.07
C LYS A 211 -23.38 6.16 -3.16
N LYS A 212 -23.05 7.29 -2.52
CA LYS A 212 -23.89 7.98 -1.51
C LYS A 212 -25.34 8.24 -1.95
N LYS A 213 -25.67 8.21 -3.25
CA LYS A 213 -27.04 8.35 -3.78
C LYS A 213 -27.65 7.08 -4.40
N HIS A 214 -26.84 6.07 -4.69
CA HIS A 214 -27.32 4.83 -5.30
C HIS A 214 -26.46 3.66 -4.81
N VAL A 215 -27.10 2.71 -4.14
CA VAL A 215 -26.46 1.43 -3.82
C VAL A 215 -26.38 0.64 -5.12
N VAL A 216 -25.19 0.48 -5.68
CA VAL A 216 -24.95 -0.45 -6.79
C VAL A 216 -24.33 -1.68 -6.17
N CYS A 217 -25.18 -2.67 -5.86
CA CYS A 217 -24.71 -4.01 -5.51
C CYS A 217 -24.23 -4.69 -6.79
N SER A 218 -22.94 -4.81 -6.97
CA SER A 218 -22.37 -5.71 -7.97
C SER A 218 -21.95 -6.99 -7.26
N PHE A 219 -22.74 -8.05 -7.42
CA PHE A 219 -22.35 -9.38 -6.98
C PHE A 219 -21.36 -9.95 -7.98
N SER A 220 -20.08 -9.97 -7.67
CA SER A 220 -19.12 -10.79 -8.39
C SER A 220 -18.62 -11.90 -7.47
N GLN A 221 -18.92 -13.14 -7.80
CA GLN A 221 -18.26 -14.29 -7.20
C GLN A 221 -16.81 -14.31 -7.70
N LEU A 222 -15.88 -13.85 -6.88
CA LEU A 222 -14.47 -14.19 -7.03
C LEU A 222 -14.21 -15.52 -6.28
N GLN A 223 -14.91 -16.58 -6.68
CA GLN A 223 -14.47 -17.94 -6.41
C GLN A 223 -13.78 -18.45 -7.68
N HIS A 224 -12.55 -18.92 -7.53
CA HIS A 224 -11.68 -19.59 -8.48
C HIS A 224 -10.84 -18.70 -9.40
N TRP A 225 -9.75 -18.18 -8.86
CA TRP A 225 -8.46 -18.15 -9.55
C TRP A 225 -7.38 -18.57 -8.55
N VAL A 226 -7.09 -19.84 -8.53
CA VAL A 226 -5.86 -20.43 -7.99
C VAL A 226 -4.93 -20.68 -9.16
#